data_9e1564184bde3052d2e6383677b5704d
#
_entry.id   9e1564184bde3052d2e6383677b5704d
#
_cell.length_a   1.000
_cell.length_b   1.000
_cell.length_c   1.000
_cell.angle_alpha   90.00
_cell.angle_beta   90.00
_cell.angle_gamma   90.00
#
_symmetry.space_group_name_H-M   'P 1'
#
loop_
_entity.id
_entity.type
_entity.pdbx_description
1 polymer ?
#
loop_
_entity_poly.entity_id
_entity_poly.type
_entity_poly.pdbx_seq_one_letter_code
_entity_poly.pdbx_strand_id
1 'polypeptide(L)' 'MEVKIMAYTYEGWTLYKRDVTLKGGRKQTIYFFSKRTPKSGTPCDKPDGYSVGVNKRTGLPYLKKS' A
#
# COMPACT_ATOMS: atom_id res chain seq x y z
N MET A 1 7.04 7.71 -24.33
CA MET A 1 7.13 8.45 -23.07
C MET A 1 6.93 7.50 -21.90
N GLU A 2 7.98 7.30 -21.15
CA GLU A 2 7.93 6.36 -20.05
C GLU A 2 7.21 6.99 -18.84
N VAL A 3 6.15 6.34 -18.43
CA VAL A 3 5.50 6.72 -17.18
C VAL A 3 6.20 5.97 -16.06
N LYS A 4 7.03 6.68 -15.33
CA LYS A 4 7.64 6.09 -14.14
C LYS A 4 6.62 6.10 -13.02
N ILE A 5 6.14 4.91 -12.69
CA ILE A 5 5.32 4.74 -11.49
C ILE A 5 6.29 4.68 -10.32
N MET A 6 6.34 5.74 -9.54
CA MET A 6 7.17 5.77 -8.35
C MET A 6 6.42 5.08 -7.22
N ALA A 7 6.71 3.78 -7.06
CA ALA A 7 6.14 3.05 -5.96
C ALA A 7 7.05 3.13 -4.75
N TYR A 8 6.47 3.35 -3.57
CA TYR A 8 7.22 3.36 -2.33
C TYR A 8 7.67 1.94 -1.99
N THR A 9 8.95 1.78 -1.70
CA THR A 9 9.49 0.48 -1.33
C THR A 9 10.13 0.55 0.04
N TYR A 10 10.02 -0.55 0.79
CA TYR A 10 10.60 -0.68 2.12
C TYR A 10 11.13 -2.10 2.29
N GLU A 11 12.44 -2.24 2.37
CA GLU A 11 13.13 -3.52 2.55
C GLU A 11 12.63 -4.65 1.63
N GLY A 12 12.48 -4.32 0.35
CA GLY A 12 11.99 -5.29 -0.64
C GLY A 12 10.47 -5.40 -0.73
N TRP A 13 9.76 -4.68 0.13
CA TRP A 13 8.30 -4.60 0.07
C TRP A 13 7.89 -3.40 -0.76
N THR A 14 6.91 -3.58 -1.63
CA THR A 14 6.36 -2.51 -2.45
C THR A 14 4.98 -2.14 -1.94
N LEU A 15 4.71 -0.86 -1.85
CA LEU A 15 3.41 -0.37 -1.41
C LEU A 15 2.41 -0.42 -2.55
N TYR A 16 1.26 -1.03 -2.29
CA TYR A 16 0.15 -1.10 -3.22
C TYR A 16 -1.09 -0.49 -2.60
N LYS A 17 -1.97 0.00 -3.45
CA LYS A 17 -3.28 0.48 -3.02
C LYS A 17 -4.36 -0.32 -3.74
N ARG A 18 -5.49 -0.49 -3.08
CA ARG A 18 -6.62 -1.19 -3.65
C ARG A 18 -7.90 -0.52 -3.19
N ASP A 19 -8.81 -0.32 -4.14
CA ASP A 19 -10.13 0.20 -3.82
C ASP A 19 -11.05 -0.95 -3.47
N VAL A 20 -11.70 -0.85 -2.32
CA VAL A 20 -12.69 -1.85 -1.90
C VAL A 20 -14.03 -1.16 -1.71
N THR A 21 -15.11 -1.91 -1.98
CA THR A 21 -16.46 -1.44 -1.76
C THR A 21 -16.97 -2.01 -0.45
N LEU A 22 -17.33 -1.14 0.46
CA LEU A 22 -17.87 -1.54 1.77
C LEU A 22 -19.38 -1.75 1.67
N LYS A 23 -19.94 -2.39 2.69
CA LYS A 23 -21.39 -2.50 2.82
C LYS A 23 -22.01 -1.11 2.78
N GLY A 24 -23.03 -0.93 1.97
CA GLY A 24 -23.69 0.36 1.81
C GLY A 24 -23.17 1.19 0.65
N GLY A 25 -22.29 0.61 -0.18
CA GLY A 25 -21.82 1.27 -1.40
C GLY A 25 -20.69 2.27 -1.22
N ARG A 26 -20.09 2.33 -0.04
CA ARG A 26 -18.97 3.22 0.20
C ARG A 26 -17.69 2.62 -0.37
N LYS A 27 -16.93 3.43 -1.08
CA LYS A 27 -15.63 3.02 -1.58
C LYS A 27 -14.55 3.48 -0.62
N GLN A 28 -13.61 2.58 -0.35
CA GLN A 28 -12.48 2.89 0.51
C GLN A 28 -11.19 2.41 -0.14
N THR A 29 -10.15 3.24 -0.07
CA THR A 29 -8.83 2.86 -0.56
C THR A 29 -8.03 2.31 0.60
N ILE A 30 -7.51 1.09 0.44
CA ILE A 30 -6.63 0.48 1.43
C ILE A 30 -5.22 0.40 0.87
N TYR A 31 -4.25 0.42 1.75
CA TYR A 31 -2.83 0.33 1.40
C TYR A 31 -2.24 -0.90 2.05
N PHE A 32 -1.36 -1.57 1.32
CA PHE A 32 -0.69 -2.75 1.83
C PHE A 32 0.66 -2.92 1.14
N PHE A 33 1.56 -3.64 1.81
CA PHE A 33 2.86 -3.96 1.25
C PHE A 33 2.88 -5.39 0.75
N SER A 34 3.58 -5.62 -0.36
CA SER A 34 3.73 -6.94 -0.91
C SER A 34 5.10 -7.09 -1.57
N LYS A 35 5.68 -8.27 -1.45
CA LYS A 35 6.92 -8.60 -2.17
C LYS A 35 6.63 -9.09 -3.58
N ARG A 36 5.37 -9.42 -3.88
CA ARG A 36 4.95 -9.89 -5.18
C ARG A 36 3.97 -8.90 -5.77
N THR A 37 3.85 -8.94 -7.09
CA THR A 37 2.81 -8.17 -7.76
C THR A 37 1.46 -8.83 -7.50
N PRO A 38 0.57 -8.19 -6.72
CA PRO A 38 -0.74 -8.78 -6.46
C PRO A 38 -1.62 -8.74 -7.70
N LYS A 39 -2.58 -9.68 -7.77
CA LYS A 39 -3.53 -9.71 -8.88
C LYS A 39 -4.40 -8.47 -8.92
N SER A 40 -4.73 -7.94 -7.76
CA SER A 40 -5.48 -6.70 -7.64
C SER A 40 -4.71 -5.77 -6.73
N GLY A 41 -4.49 -4.58 -7.21
CA GLY A 41 -3.69 -3.60 -6.48
C GLY A 41 -2.79 -2.86 -7.44
N THR A 42 -2.57 -1.59 -7.17
CA THR A 42 -1.75 -0.74 -8.01
C THR A 42 -0.58 -0.23 -7.19
N PRO A 43 0.67 -0.34 -7.71
CA PRO A 43 1.80 0.25 -6.99
C PRO A 43 1.59 1.74 -6.81
N CYS A 44 1.92 2.26 -5.65
CA CYS A 44 1.75 3.67 -5.38
C CYS A 44 2.80 4.18 -4.42
N ASP A 45 2.95 5.50 -4.38
CA ASP A 45 3.84 6.14 -3.44
C ASP A 45 3.15 6.27 -2.08
N LYS A 46 3.95 6.51 -1.04
CA LYS A 46 3.42 6.72 0.30
C LYS A 46 2.61 8.01 0.33
N PRO A 47 1.33 7.98 0.73
CA PRO A 47 0.54 9.18 0.81
C PRO A 47 1.00 10.09 1.96
N ASP A 48 0.75 11.39 1.80
CA ASP A 48 1.07 12.35 2.84
C ASP A 48 0.25 12.08 4.10
N GLY A 49 0.87 12.27 5.25
CA GLY A 49 0.19 12.06 6.52
C GLY A 49 0.19 10.62 6.98
N TYR A 50 0.92 9.76 6.30
CA TYR A 50 1.06 8.35 6.69
C TYR A 50 2.51 8.04 7.03
N SER A 51 2.70 7.12 7.96
CA SER A 51 4.01 6.63 8.37
C SER A 51 4.07 5.12 8.20
N VAL A 52 5.28 4.60 8.01
CA VAL A 52 5.47 3.16 7.90
C VAL A 52 5.78 2.59 9.28
N GLY A 53 4.97 1.60 9.69
CA GLY A 53 5.26 0.83 10.88
C GLY A 53 5.61 -0.59 10.49
N VAL A 54 6.22 -1.33 11.40
CA VAL A 54 6.54 -2.73 11.18
C VAL A 54 5.88 -3.56 12.28
N ASN A 55 5.15 -4.59 11.86
CA ASN A 55 4.51 -5.50 12.81
C ASN A 55 5.59 -6.40 13.42
N LYS A 56 5.77 -6.31 14.73
CA LYS A 56 6.80 -7.07 15.42
C LYS A 56 6.56 -8.57 15.39
N ARG A 57 5.31 -9.00 15.23
CA ARG A 57 4.98 -10.42 15.18
C ARG A 57 5.37 -11.07 13.85
N THR A 58 5.07 -10.39 12.76
CA THR A 58 5.23 -10.96 11.43
C THR A 58 6.35 -10.31 10.63
N GLY A 59 6.84 -9.16 11.09
CA GLY A 59 7.82 -8.39 10.35
C GLY A 59 7.27 -7.68 9.13
N LEU A 60 5.95 -7.66 8.97
CA LEU A 60 5.30 -7.02 7.84
C LEU A 60 5.23 -5.51 8.03
N PRO A 61 5.63 -4.73 7.03
CA PRO A 61 5.42 -3.30 7.08
C PRO A 61 3.95 -2.96 6.82
N TYR A 62 3.50 -1.85 7.35
CA TYR A 62 2.14 -1.37 7.15
C TYR A 62 2.12 0.15 7.23
N LEU A 63 1.08 0.76 6.66
CA LEU A 63 0.88 2.19 6.77
C LEU A 63 -0.03 2.52 7.94
N LYS A 64 0.30 3.58 8.63
CA LYS A 64 -0.52 4.10 9.71
C LYS A 64 -0.61 5.60 9.57
N LYS A 65 -1.71 6.18 10.03
CA LYS A 65 -1.84 7.62 10.08
C LYS A 65 -0.89 8.18 11.11
N SER A 66 -0.12 9.13 10.68
CA SER A 66 0.80 9.82 11.59
C SER A 66 0.12 11.00 12.28
#